data_647600820a13d8accc85eedd16997f28
#
_entry.id   647600820a13d8accc85eedd16997f28
#
_cell.length_a   1.000
_cell.length_b   1.000
_cell.length_c   1.000
_cell.angle_alpha   90.00
_cell.angle_beta   90.00
_cell.angle_gamma   90.00
#
_symmetry.space_group_name_H-M   'P 1'
#
loop_
_entity.id
_entity.type
_entity.pdbx_description
1 polymer ?
#
loop_
_entity_poly.entity_id
_entity_poly.type
_entity_poly.pdbx_seq_one_letter_code
_entity_poly.pdbx_strand_id
1 'polypeptide(L)'
;MQNAAVLGQAREEIQKSGGPPIPLIAKLERPEAISRLEEILGASDAVMVARGDLGLELPLERVPRIQKEVTRWARALQVPVIVATQVLESMRTEPRPTRAEVSDAANAVDDGVDAIMLSGE
;
A
#
# COMPACT_ATOMS: atom_id res chain seq x y z
N MET A 1 -8.07 -7.30 0.29
CA MET A 1 -7.30 -8.10 -0.67
C MET A 1 -6.67 -9.27 0.05
N GLN A 2 -6.94 -10.49 -0.40
CA GLN A 2 -6.42 -11.71 0.21
C GLN A 2 -5.48 -12.49 -0.71
N ASN A 3 -5.72 -12.47 -2.03
CA ASN A 3 -4.93 -13.21 -3.01
C ASN A 3 -5.09 -12.63 -4.42
N ALA A 4 -4.29 -13.14 -5.37
CA ALA A 4 -4.30 -12.67 -6.74
C ALA A 4 -5.60 -13.01 -7.51
N ALA A 5 -6.35 -14.02 -7.08
CA ALA A 5 -7.63 -14.39 -7.73
C ALA A 5 -8.65 -13.25 -7.68
N VAL A 6 -8.66 -12.45 -6.62
CA VAL A 6 -9.53 -11.27 -6.48
C VAL A 6 -9.23 -10.25 -7.58
N LEU A 7 -7.96 -10.03 -7.89
CA LEU A 7 -7.54 -9.13 -8.99
C LEU A 7 -7.98 -9.67 -10.35
N GLY A 8 -7.85 -11.00 -10.56
CA GLY A 8 -8.33 -11.65 -11.77
C GLY A 8 -9.82 -11.48 -11.98
N GLN A 9 -10.61 -11.65 -10.92
CA GLN A 9 -12.06 -11.43 -10.96
C GLN A 9 -12.41 -9.97 -11.29
N ALA A 10 -11.72 -9.02 -10.69
CA ALA A 10 -11.92 -7.59 -10.98
C ALA A 10 -11.61 -7.27 -12.44
N ARG A 11 -10.51 -7.80 -12.99
CA ARG A 11 -10.17 -7.62 -14.41
C ARG A 11 -11.23 -8.21 -15.34
N GLU A 12 -11.75 -9.38 -15.01
CA GLU A 12 -12.84 -10.00 -15.79
C GLU A 12 -14.09 -9.12 -15.81
N GLU A 13 -14.48 -8.57 -14.67
CA GLU A 13 -15.65 -7.68 -14.58
C GLU A 13 -15.42 -6.37 -15.37
N ILE A 14 -14.24 -5.80 -15.32
CA ILE A 14 -13.88 -4.62 -16.14
C ILE A 14 -13.99 -4.97 -17.61
N GLN A 15 -13.48 -6.11 -18.04
CA GLN A 15 -13.52 -6.56 -19.43
C GLN A 15 -14.96 -6.78 -19.89
N LYS A 16 -15.81 -7.41 -19.06
CA LYS A 16 -17.24 -7.61 -19.35
C LYS A 16 -18.02 -6.32 -19.49
N SER A 17 -17.59 -5.25 -18.84
CA SER A 17 -18.24 -3.94 -18.96
C SER A 17 -18.07 -3.30 -20.33
N GLY A 18 -17.16 -3.83 -21.16
CA GLY A 18 -16.90 -3.34 -22.50
C GLY A 18 -16.10 -2.02 -22.56
N GLY A 19 -15.64 -1.52 -21.41
CA GLY A 19 -14.81 -0.33 -21.34
C GLY A 19 -13.32 -0.60 -21.62
N PRO A 20 -12.48 0.46 -21.66
CA PRO A 20 -11.05 0.30 -21.81
C PRO A 20 -10.43 -0.42 -20.59
N PRO A 21 -9.23 -1.04 -20.74
CA PRO A 21 -8.52 -1.60 -19.59
C PRO A 21 -8.26 -0.52 -18.54
N ILE A 22 -8.53 -0.85 -17.29
CA ILE A 22 -8.28 0.04 -16.14
C ILE A 22 -7.17 -0.57 -15.29
N PRO A 23 -6.10 0.17 -14.95
CA PRO A 23 -5.10 -0.30 -14.02
C PRO A 23 -5.69 -0.61 -12.64
N LEU A 24 -5.21 -1.67 -12.00
CA LEU A 24 -5.66 -2.09 -10.68
C LEU A 24 -4.58 -1.87 -9.65
N ILE A 25 -4.94 -1.18 -8.57
CA ILE A 25 -4.10 -1.01 -7.39
C ILE A 25 -4.56 -2.00 -6.32
N ALA A 26 -3.70 -2.94 -5.95
CA ALA A 26 -4.00 -3.88 -4.88
C ALA A 26 -3.78 -3.22 -3.52
N LYS A 27 -4.82 -3.13 -2.70
CA LYS A 27 -4.75 -2.60 -1.35
C LYS A 27 -4.37 -3.71 -0.37
N LEU A 28 -3.16 -3.60 0.20
CA LEU A 28 -2.62 -4.56 1.16
C LEU A 28 -3.01 -4.11 2.57
N GLU A 29 -4.05 -4.72 3.10
CA GLU A 29 -4.66 -4.33 4.39
C GLU A 29 -4.80 -5.49 5.36
N ARG A 30 -4.48 -6.71 4.93
CA ARG A 30 -4.65 -7.93 5.71
C ARG A 30 -3.38 -8.78 5.75
N PRO A 31 -3.15 -9.53 6.84
CA PRO A 31 -1.99 -10.43 6.95
C PRO A 31 -1.91 -11.46 5.83
N GLU A 32 -3.05 -11.95 5.34
CA GLU A 32 -3.11 -12.94 4.25
C GLU A 32 -2.50 -12.38 2.96
N ALA A 33 -2.71 -11.09 2.68
CA ALA A 33 -2.11 -10.44 1.52
C ALA A 33 -0.58 -10.45 1.60
N ILE A 34 -0.03 -10.27 2.80
CA ILE A 34 1.43 -10.24 3.00
C ILE A 34 2.02 -11.63 2.77
N SER A 35 1.35 -12.69 3.22
CA SER A 35 1.81 -14.07 3.00
C SER A 35 1.75 -14.50 1.53
N ARG A 36 1.01 -13.77 0.70
CA ARG A 36 0.84 -14.03 -0.75
C ARG A 36 1.32 -12.86 -1.61
N LEU A 37 2.27 -12.13 -1.09
CA LEU A 37 2.72 -10.87 -1.67
C LEU A 37 3.21 -11.03 -3.11
N GLU A 38 4.01 -12.05 -3.39
CA GLU A 38 4.58 -12.26 -4.71
C GLU A 38 3.51 -12.44 -5.80
N GLU A 39 2.50 -13.27 -5.54
CA GLU A 39 1.42 -13.49 -6.50
C GLU A 39 0.57 -12.23 -6.70
N ILE A 40 0.32 -11.48 -5.61
CA ILE A 40 -0.45 -10.22 -5.69
C ILE A 40 0.32 -9.18 -6.49
N LEU A 41 1.61 -9.03 -6.24
CA LEU A 41 2.47 -8.10 -7.00
C LEU A 41 2.49 -8.45 -8.49
N GLY A 42 2.59 -9.75 -8.82
CA GLY A 42 2.58 -10.20 -10.21
C GLY A 42 1.27 -9.94 -10.95
N ALA A 43 0.16 -9.81 -10.22
CA ALA A 43 -1.17 -9.57 -10.79
C ALA A 43 -1.62 -8.11 -10.73
N SER A 44 -0.86 -7.23 -10.08
CA SER A 44 -1.21 -5.83 -9.83
C SER A 44 -0.51 -4.88 -10.79
N ASP A 45 -1.13 -3.74 -11.07
CA ASP A 45 -0.47 -2.63 -11.76
C ASP A 45 0.25 -1.71 -10.76
N ALA A 46 -0.24 -1.65 -9.53
CA ALA A 46 0.40 -0.99 -8.40
C ALA A 46 -0.10 -1.61 -7.10
N VAL A 47 0.56 -1.33 -5.99
CA VAL A 47 0.13 -1.77 -4.66
C VAL A 47 0.07 -0.60 -3.69
N MET A 48 -0.84 -0.70 -2.73
CA MET A 48 -0.99 0.28 -1.65
C MET A 48 -0.86 -0.41 -0.31
N VAL A 49 0.07 0.05 0.50
CA VAL A 49 0.23 -0.42 1.89
C VAL A 49 -0.70 0.39 2.78
N ALA A 50 -1.81 -0.22 3.20
CA ALA A 50 -2.81 0.40 4.07
C ALA A 50 -2.43 0.19 5.54
N ARG A 51 -1.58 1.07 6.07
CA ARG A 51 -0.95 0.90 7.38
C ARG A 51 -1.94 0.89 8.54
N GLY A 52 -2.99 1.70 8.45
CA GLY A 52 -4.03 1.74 9.47
C GLY A 52 -4.74 0.39 9.64
N ASP A 53 -5.17 -0.18 8.52
CA ASP A 53 -5.88 -1.46 8.52
C ASP A 53 -4.95 -2.62 8.95
N LEU A 54 -3.71 -2.64 8.47
CA LEU A 54 -2.72 -3.63 8.89
C LEU A 54 -2.45 -3.58 10.39
N GLY A 55 -2.40 -2.37 10.97
CA GLY A 55 -2.17 -2.17 12.40
C GLY A 55 -3.33 -2.60 13.31
N LEU A 56 -4.52 -2.85 12.73
CA LEU A 56 -5.64 -3.41 13.48
C LEU A 56 -5.51 -4.92 13.67
N GLU A 57 -4.89 -5.61 12.72
CA GLU A 57 -4.78 -7.07 12.72
C GLU A 57 -3.40 -7.60 13.11
N LEU A 58 -2.39 -6.75 13.07
CA LEU A 58 -1.01 -7.09 13.36
C LEU A 58 -0.44 -6.22 14.48
N PRO A 59 0.57 -6.71 15.24
CA PRO A 59 1.30 -5.85 16.15
C PRO A 59 1.87 -4.63 15.43
N LEU A 60 1.69 -3.44 16.03
CA LEU A 60 2.07 -2.17 15.40
C LEU A 60 3.53 -2.13 14.98
N GLU A 61 4.42 -2.74 15.74
CA GLU A 61 5.86 -2.81 15.45
C GLU A 61 6.19 -3.61 14.18
N ARG A 62 5.25 -4.43 13.70
CA ARG A 62 5.42 -5.19 12.46
C ARG A 62 5.10 -4.36 11.22
N VAL A 63 4.27 -3.34 11.35
CA VAL A 63 3.81 -2.55 10.20
C VAL A 63 4.96 -1.87 9.45
N PRO A 64 5.93 -1.20 10.11
CA PRO A 64 7.09 -0.64 9.42
C PRO A 64 7.93 -1.68 8.67
N ARG A 65 8.09 -2.87 9.23
CA ARG A 65 8.82 -3.97 8.57
C ARG A 65 8.11 -4.44 7.32
N ILE A 66 6.80 -4.60 7.40
CA ILE A 66 5.95 -5.00 6.27
C ILE A 66 6.04 -3.95 5.17
N GLN A 67 5.97 -2.67 5.51
CA GLN A 67 6.14 -1.58 4.54
C GLN A 67 7.47 -1.71 3.78
N LYS A 68 8.56 -1.94 4.49
CA LYS A 68 9.89 -2.10 3.88
C LYS A 68 9.97 -3.35 3.00
N GLU A 69 9.40 -4.45 3.47
CA GLU A 69 9.38 -5.72 2.73
C GLU A 69 8.57 -5.59 1.44
N VAL A 70 7.34 -5.06 1.53
CA VAL A 70 6.49 -4.82 0.36
C VAL A 70 7.20 -3.92 -0.64
N THR A 71 7.79 -2.82 -0.17
CA THR A 71 8.48 -1.86 -1.04
C THR A 71 9.64 -2.52 -1.75
N ARG A 72 10.46 -3.30 -1.06
CA ARG A 72 11.60 -4.01 -1.63
C ARG A 72 11.17 -5.00 -2.72
N TRP A 73 10.15 -5.82 -2.45
CA TRP A 73 9.64 -6.79 -3.41
C TRP A 73 9.00 -6.12 -4.62
N ALA A 74 8.19 -5.09 -4.38
CA ALA A 74 7.54 -4.36 -5.46
C ALA A 74 8.55 -3.68 -6.39
N ARG A 75 9.59 -3.07 -5.83
CA ARG A 75 10.67 -2.47 -6.62
C ARG A 75 11.40 -3.51 -7.47
N ALA A 76 11.69 -4.69 -6.90
CA ALA A 76 12.34 -5.77 -7.64
C ALA A 76 11.48 -6.25 -8.82
N LEU A 77 10.16 -6.23 -8.68
CA LEU A 77 9.20 -6.62 -9.72
C LEU A 77 8.69 -5.43 -10.56
N GLN A 78 9.23 -4.24 -10.34
CA GLN A 78 8.85 -2.99 -11.04
C GLN A 78 7.36 -2.64 -10.90
N VAL A 79 6.81 -2.87 -9.71
CA VAL A 79 5.43 -2.53 -9.36
C VAL A 79 5.44 -1.28 -8.48
N PRO A 80 4.74 -0.20 -8.85
CA PRO A 80 4.66 1.01 -8.03
C PRO A 80 4.05 0.76 -6.66
N VAL A 81 4.57 1.44 -5.64
CA VAL A 81 4.13 1.32 -4.24
C VAL A 81 3.61 2.64 -3.73
N ILE A 82 2.42 2.61 -3.15
CA ILE A 82 1.82 3.74 -2.45
C ILE A 82 1.76 3.40 -0.96
N VAL A 83 2.27 4.28 -0.11
CA VAL A 83 2.08 4.18 1.35
C VAL A 83 0.91 5.06 1.74
N ALA A 84 -0.05 4.48 2.45
CA ALA A 84 -1.30 5.15 2.77
C ALA A 84 -1.63 5.05 4.26
N THR A 85 -2.41 6.02 4.70
CA THR A 85 -2.97 6.20 6.04
C THR A 85 -1.95 6.51 7.12
N GLN A 86 -2.38 7.30 8.09
CA GLN A 86 -1.57 7.70 9.25
C GLN A 86 -0.24 8.37 8.88
N VAL A 87 -0.20 9.07 7.74
CA VAL A 87 0.95 9.87 7.32
C VAL A 87 0.68 11.32 7.67
N LEU A 88 1.59 11.95 8.42
CA LEU A 88 1.50 13.35 8.83
C LEU A 88 0.15 13.69 9.50
N GLU A 89 -0.40 12.78 10.26
CA GLU A 89 -1.78 12.83 10.77
C GLU A 89 -2.06 14.07 11.62
N SER A 90 -1.08 14.55 12.41
CA SER A 90 -1.26 15.75 13.24
C SER A 90 -1.46 17.02 12.40
N MET A 91 -1.01 17.02 11.16
CA MET A 91 -1.16 18.17 10.25
C MET A 91 -2.60 18.39 9.77
N ARG A 92 -3.53 17.53 10.14
CA ARG A 92 -4.96 17.81 9.97
C ARG A 92 -5.41 19.05 10.75
N THR A 93 -4.76 19.32 11.88
CA THR A 93 -5.08 20.44 12.77
C THR A 93 -3.89 21.35 13.07
N GLU A 94 -2.67 20.85 12.87
CA GLU A 94 -1.44 21.55 13.19
C GLU A 94 -0.68 21.97 11.93
N PRO A 95 -0.04 23.16 11.91
CA PRO A 95 0.67 23.64 10.72
C PRO A 95 2.00 22.92 10.49
N ARG A 96 2.51 22.20 11.47
CA ARG A 96 3.78 21.47 11.38
C ARG A 96 3.62 20.02 11.84
N PRO A 97 4.32 19.07 11.21
CA PRO A 97 4.31 17.69 11.66
C PRO A 97 5.14 17.51 12.92
N THR A 98 4.91 16.42 13.64
CA THR A 98 5.80 15.99 14.72
C THR A 98 7.11 15.44 14.14
N ARG A 99 8.15 15.35 14.97
CA ARG A 99 9.42 14.74 14.55
C ARG A 99 9.26 13.29 14.14
N ALA A 100 8.40 12.53 14.83
CA ALA A 100 8.12 11.15 14.48
C ALA A 100 7.45 11.02 13.12
N GLU A 101 6.53 11.93 12.80
CA GLU A 101 5.86 11.97 11.50
C GLU A 101 6.82 12.33 10.36
N VAL A 102 7.73 13.27 10.60
CA VAL A 102 8.77 13.61 9.62
C VAL A 102 9.67 12.39 9.37
N SER A 103 10.10 11.72 10.44
CA SER A 103 10.91 10.50 10.34
C SER A 103 10.19 9.41 9.57
N ASP A 104 8.90 9.21 9.84
CA ASP A 104 8.06 8.23 9.16
C ASP A 104 7.99 8.50 7.63
N ALA A 105 7.66 9.73 7.25
CA ALA A 105 7.59 10.11 5.84
C ALA A 105 8.95 10.01 5.15
N ALA A 106 10.02 10.48 5.79
CA ALA A 106 11.37 10.39 5.26
C ALA A 106 11.81 8.94 5.05
N ASN A 107 11.51 8.05 6.00
CA ASN A 107 11.81 6.62 5.87
C ASN A 107 11.04 5.99 4.70
N ALA A 108 9.79 6.35 4.48
CA ALA A 108 9.03 5.85 3.33
C ALA A 108 9.71 6.26 2.01
N VAL A 109 10.14 7.51 1.90
CA VAL A 109 10.89 8.00 0.73
C VAL A 109 12.20 7.25 0.55
N ASP A 110 12.96 7.08 1.63
CA ASP A 110 14.26 6.39 1.60
C ASP A 110 14.11 4.91 1.27
N ASP A 111 13.02 4.27 1.68
CA ASP A 111 12.69 2.88 1.30
C ASP A 111 12.43 2.76 -0.20
N GLY A 112 12.08 3.86 -0.87
CA GLY A 112 11.83 3.91 -2.30
C GLY A 112 10.37 3.73 -2.70
N VAL A 113 9.42 4.16 -1.87
CA VAL A 113 8.00 4.21 -2.28
C VAL A 113 7.81 5.24 -3.38
N ASP A 114 6.86 5.00 -4.26
CA ASP A 114 6.60 5.87 -5.42
C ASP A 114 5.64 7.02 -5.06
N ALA A 115 4.77 6.80 -4.09
CA ALA A 115 3.83 7.82 -3.64
C ALA A 115 3.47 7.64 -2.17
N ILE A 116 3.12 8.76 -1.54
CA ILE A 116 2.54 8.80 -0.20
C ILE A 116 1.14 9.41 -0.34
N MET A 117 0.13 8.69 0.15
CA MET A 117 -1.24 9.17 0.13
C MET A 117 -1.57 9.82 1.46
N LEU A 118 -1.93 11.09 1.41
CA LEU A 118 -2.47 11.82 2.55
C LEU A 118 -3.98 11.59 2.63
N SER A 119 -4.50 11.48 3.82
CA SER A 119 -5.93 11.27 4.05
C SER A 119 -6.38 12.04 5.28
N GLY A 120 -7.67 12.27 5.40
CA GLY A 120 -8.23 13.00 6.53
C GLY A 120 -8.22 14.52 6.37
N GLU A 121 -8.23 15.02 5.16
CA GLU A 121 -8.39 16.44 4.87
C GLU A 121 -9.74 17.00 5.43
#